data_876f21c0eab86c8f7b7b205f7c572d73
#
_entry.id   876f21c0eab86c8f7b7b205f7c572d73
#
_cell.length_a   1.000
_cell.length_b   1.000
_cell.length_c   1.000
_cell.angle_alpha   90.00
_cell.angle_beta   90.00
_cell.angle_gamma   90.00
#
_symmetry.space_group_name_H-M   'P 1'
#
loop_
_entity.id
_entity.type
_entity.pdbx_description
1 polymer ?
#
loop_
_entity_poly.entity_id
_entity_poly.type
_entity_poly.pdbx_seq_one_letter_code
_entity_poly.pdbx_strand_id
1 'polypeptide(L)'
;PVPGRARADAVMWRERLSARITPDLPNRVAETQGGEFGTLVPADKEWPAGLDDLGERAPYLLWTRGATSFLTAALSDRVTITGSRASTSYGAHVTGDLATGMADEERIVVAGGAYGIEGAAHRAVLAAGGQTVAVLAGGLDRPYPAGHSDLLRRIGDVGLLVSELPPGAAPTRHRFIARNRLMAALSGATVIPEAGVRSGSMATVLTARELGRGVGAVPGPVSSAASTGPNELIKQRFASLITQPSDMIALLDADDPPKRGVTRAELGQEFGHRRPEPGAPGRSL
;
A
#
# COMPACT_ATOMS: atom_id res chain seq x y z
N PRO A 1 -23.57 17.10 11.41
CA PRO A 1 -22.82 16.35 12.40
C PRO A 1 -21.90 15.37 11.67
N VAL A 2 -20.61 15.37 11.98
CA VAL A 2 -19.68 14.35 11.46
C VAL A 2 -19.86 13.14 12.37
N PRO A 3 -20.31 11.97 11.83
CA PRO A 3 -20.49 10.77 12.65
C PRO A 3 -19.18 10.41 13.37
N GLY A 4 -19.27 10.04 14.66
CA GLY A 4 -18.14 9.57 15.46
C GLY A 4 -17.20 10.64 16.02
N ARG A 5 -17.46 11.95 15.83
CA ARG A 5 -16.64 13.02 16.38
C ARG A 5 -17.31 13.76 17.53
N ALA A 6 -16.52 14.11 18.56
CA ALA A 6 -17.00 14.95 19.65
C ALA A 6 -17.48 16.32 19.14
N ARG A 7 -18.49 16.90 19.78
CA ARG A 7 -19.13 18.17 19.36
C ARG A 7 -18.12 19.32 19.23
N ALA A 8 -17.10 19.34 20.09
CA ALA A 8 -16.01 20.33 20.06
C ALA A 8 -15.16 20.21 18.80
N ASP A 9 -14.82 18.97 18.38
CA ASP A 9 -14.06 18.71 17.15
C ASP A 9 -14.85 19.12 15.91
N ALA A 10 -16.17 18.87 15.91
CA ALA A 10 -17.06 19.26 14.81
C ALA A 10 -17.13 20.80 14.64
N VAL A 11 -17.10 21.57 15.73
CA VAL A 11 -17.05 23.04 15.68
C VAL A 11 -15.71 23.53 15.09
N MET A 12 -14.60 22.99 15.56
CA MET A 12 -13.28 23.34 15.03
C MET A 12 -13.13 23.04 13.54
N TRP A 13 -13.64 21.88 13.09
CA TRP A 13 -13.62 21.52 11.67
C TRP A 13 -14.56 22.42 10.85
N ARG A 14 -15.72 22.76 11.38
CA ARG A 14 -16.66 23.69 10.73
C ARG A 14 -16.02 25.04 10.47
N GLU A 15 -15.32 25.61 11.46
CA GLU A 15 -14.62 26.89 11.30
C GLU A 15 -13.50 26.81 10.25
N ARG A 16 -12.72 25.73 10.25
CA ARG A 16 -11.65 25.53 9.27
C ARG A 16 -12.15 25.26 7.85
N LEU A 17 -13.30 24.61 7.71
CA LEU A 17 -13.88 24.26 6.42
C LEU A 17 -14.78 25.37 5.87
N SER A 18 -15.45 26.15 6.71
CA SER A 18 -16.41 27.18 6.26
C SER A 18 -15.81 28.20 5.30
N ALA A 19 -14.54 28.58 5.51
CA ALA A 19 -13.82 29.47 4.61
C ALA A 19 -13.44 28.82 3.25
N ARG A 20 -13.53 27.49 3.13
CA ARG A 20 -13.18 26.71 1.94
C ARG A 20 -14.39 26.15 1.21
N ILE A 21 -15.55 26.12 1.88
CA ILE A 21 -16.83 25.73 1.30
C ILE A 21 -17.43 26.99 0.68
N THR A 22 -17.03 27.28 -0.53
CA THR A 22 -17.53 28.40 -1.31
C THR A 22 -18.79 27.98 -2.10
N PRO A 23 -19.68 28.92 -2.49
CA PRO A 23 -20.90 28.59 -3.26
C PRO A 23 -20.62 27.85 -4.58
N ASP A 24 -19.44 28.02 -5.15
CA ASP A 24 -18.97 27.36 -6.38
C ASP A 24 -18.39 25.96 -6.15
N LEU A 25 -18.20 25.53 -4.89
CA LEU A 25 -17.62 24.21 -4.56
C LEU A 25 -18.36 23.04 -5.24
N PRO A 26 -19.70 22.97 -5.28
CA PRO A 26 -20.42 21.91 -6.00
C PRO A 26 -20.07 21.86 -7.50
N ASN A 27 -19.96 23.02 -8.16
CA ASN A 27 -19.60 23.10 -9.58
C ASN A 27 -18.15 22.64 -9.81
N ARG A 28 -17.22 23.07 -8.95
CA ARG A 28 -15.82 22.63 -9.02
C ARG A 28 -15.66 21.14 -8.77
N VAL A 29 -16.44 20.56 -7.88
CA VAL A 29 -16.47 19.11 -7.68
C VAL A 29 -17.04 18.41 -8.90
N ALA A 30 -18.15 18.92 -9.48
CA ALA A 30 -18.75 18.36 -10.68
C ALA A 30 -17.81 18.47 -11.90
N GLU A 31 -17.10 19.58 -12.07
CA GLU A 31 -16.08 19.73 -13.12
C GLU A 31 -14.95 18.71 -12.95
N THR A 32 -14.55 18.42 -11.72
CA THR A 32 -13.53 17.40 -11.42
C THR A 32 -14.04 16.00 -11.69
N GLN A 33 -15.33 15.74 -11.44
CA GLN A 33 -15.98 14.44 -11.68
C GLN A 33 -16.31 14.20 -13.15
N GLY A 34 -16.53 15.27 -13.95
CA GLY A 34 -16.72 15.17 -15.41
C GLY A 34 -15.46 14.99 -16.21
N GLY A 35 -14.28 14.96 -15.56
CA GLY A 35 -12.97 14.82 -16.17
C GLY A 35 -12.45 13.38 -16.25
N GLU A 36 -11.14 13.28 -16.41
CA GLU A 36 -10.38 12.02 -16.50
C GLU A 36 -10.41 11.18 -15.19
N PHE A 37 -10.85 11.78 -14.07
CA PHE A 37 -10.82 11.18 -12.72
C PHE A 37 -12.22 10.99 -12.17
N GLY A 38 -12.49 9.78 -11.67
CA GLY A 38 -13.66 9.47 -10.87
C GLY A 38 -13.43 9.68 -9.37
N THR A 39 -14.50 9.57 -8.59
CA THR A 39 -14.44 9.56 -7.12
C THR A 39 -15.30 8.43 -6.57
N LEU A 40 -14.87 7.84 -5.46
CA LEU A 40 -15.64 6.88 -4.67
C LEU A 40 -15.74 7.36 -3.22
N VAL A 41 -16.91 7.23 -2.64
CA VAL A 41 -17.18 7.50 -1.21
C VAL A 41 -17.76 6.24 -0.55
N PRO A 42 -17.73 6.13 0.80
CA PRO A 42 -18.22 4.93 1.51
C PRO A 42 -19.65 4.49 1.21
N ALA A 43 -20.51 5.37 0.64
CA ALA A 43 -21.87 5.05 0.23
C ALA A 43 -21.97 4.40 -1.17
N ASP A 44 -20.91 4.42 -1.95
CA ASP A 44 -20.91 3.89 -3.32
C ASP A 44 -20.81 2.35 -3.31
N LYS A 45 -21.49 1.72 -4.25
CA LYS A 45 -21.46 0.24 -4.39
C LYS A 45 -20.08 -0.32 -4.68
N GLU A 46 -19.23 0.46 -5.30
CA GLU A 46 -17.86 0.09 -5.68
C GLU A 46 -16.84 0.45 -4.58
N TRP A 47 -17.31 0.98 -3.44
CA TRP A 47 -16.43 1.22 -2.30
C TRP A 47 -15.86 -0.09 -1.76
N PRO A 48 -14.53 -0.22 -1.66
CA PRO A 48 -13.91 -1.44 -1.18
C PRO A 48 -14.11 -1.57 0.34
N ALA A 49 -14.94 -2.52 0.78
CA ALA A 49 -15.29 -2.72 2.19
C ALA A 49 -14.06 -2.92 3.11
N GLY A 50 -12.96 -3.45 2.58
CA GLY A 50 -11.72 -3.60 3.35
C GLY A 50 -11.13 -2.28 3.89
N LEU A 51 -11.51 -1.13 3.34
CA LEU A 51 -11.11 0.17 3.87
C LEU A 51 -11.82 0.53 5.18
N ASP A 52 -12.99 -0.01 5.43
CA ASP A 52 -13.75 0.24 6.66
C ASP A 52 -13.06 -0.37 7.88
N ASP A 53 -12.27 -1.43 7.68
CA ASP A 53 -11.46 -2.07 8.73
C ASP A 53 -10.37 -1.12 9.30
N LEU A 54 -10.05 -0.03 8.59
CA LEU A 54 -9.16 1.01 9.08
C LEU A 54 -9.79 1.88 10.18
N GLY A 55 -11.11 1.80 10.39
CA GLY A 55 -11.84 2.58 11.39
C GLY A 55 -11.63 4.09 11.18
N GLU A 56 -11.17 4.80 12.20
CA GLU A 56 -10.92 6.25 12.12
C GLU A 56 -9.84 6.64 11.11
N ARG A 57 -9.03 5.69 10.66
CA ARG A 57 -8.01 5.89 9.63
C ARG A 57 -8.52 5.65 8.22
N ALA A 58 -9.79 5.27 8.04
CA ALA A 58 -10.40 5.09 6.72
C ALA A 58 -10.39 6.41 5.93
N PRO A 59 -10.18 6.37 4.60
CA PRO A 59 -10.28 7.56 3.78
C PRO A 59 -11.75 7.98 3.65
N TYR A 60 -12.01 9.28 3.54
CA TYR A 60 -13.37 9.80 3.30
C TYR A 60 -13.77 9.71 1.83
N LEU A 61 -12.80 9.60 0.94
CA LEU A 61 -12.97 9.62 -0.50
C LEU A 61 -11.74 9.01 -1.16
N LEU A 62 -11.95 8.30 -2.27
CA LEU A 62 -10.90 7.88 -3.18
C LEU A 62 -11.08 8.59 -4.52
N TRP A 63 -10.01 9.13 -5.06
CA TRP A 63 -9.90 9.53 -6.47
C TRP A 63 -9.48 8.31 -7.27
N THR A 64 -10.09 8.11 -8.44
CA THR A 64 -9.89 6.93 -9.28
C THR A 64 -9.64 7.31 -10.73
N ARG A 65 -8.87 6.48 -11.44
CA ARG A 65 -8.75 6.48 -12.91
C ARG A 65 -8.60 5.04 -13.37
N GLY A 66 -9.51 4.58 -14.23
CA GLY A 66 -9.56 3.21 -14.72
C GLY A 66 -10.74 2.42 -14.16
N ALA A 67 -10.63 1.09 -14.13
CA ALA A 67 -11.72 0.18 -13.82
C ALA A 67 -11.92 0.00 -12.31
N THR A 68 -12.90 0.69 -11.73
CA THR A 68 -13.25 0.60 -10.29
C THR A 68 -13.79 -0.75 -9.88
N SER A 69 -14.26 -1.58 -10.84
CA SER A 69 -14.66 -2.97 -10.59
C SER A 69 -13.59 -3.83 -9.93
N PHE A 70 -12.29 -3.50 -10.08
CA PHE A 70 -11.22 -4.20 -9.37
C PHE A 70 -11.26 -4.02 -7.85
N LEU A 71 -11.97 -3.01 -7.36
CA LEU A 71 -12.15 -2.77 -5.93
C LEU A 71 -13.30 -3.58 -5.33
N THR A 72 -14.22 -4.09 -6.16
CA THR A 72 -15.38 -4.89 -5.71
C THR A 72 -15.07 -6.37 -5.57
N ALA A 73 -13.94 -6.84 -6.11
CA ALA A 73 -13.46 -8.20 -5.92
C ALA A 73 -13.28 -8.53 -4.44
N ALA A 74 -13.33 -9.80 -4.06
CA ALA A 74 -13.10 -10.22 -2.68
C ALA A 74 -11.68 -9.83 -2.21
N LEU A 75 -11.48 -9.71 -0.90
CA LEU A 75 -10.14 -9.44 -0.37
C LEU A 75 -9.15 -10.55 -0.70
N SER A 76 -9.62 -11.81 -0.73
CA SER A 76 -8.84 -12.97 -1.17
C SER A 76 -8.37 -12.90 -2.61
N ASP A 77 -9.06 -12.14 -3.47
CA ASP A 77 -8.67 -11.98 -4.86
C ASP A 77 -7.59 -10.91 -5.07
N ARG A 78 -7.20 -10.20 -4.01
CA ARG A 78 -6.24 -9.10 -4.07
C ARG A 78 -5.06 -9.33 -3.16
N VAL A 79 -3.85 -9.15 -3.71
CA VAL A 79 -2.60 -9.24 -2.97
C VAL A 79 -1.78 -7.96 -3.12
N THR A 80 -1.30 -7.42 -2.02
CA THR A 80 -0.35 -6.31 -2.05
C THR A 80 1.08 -6.83 -2.18
N ILE A 81 1.82 -6.33 -3.19
CA ILE A 81 3.27 -6.55 -3.32
C ILE A 81 3.97 -5.22 -3.12
N THR A 82 4.82 -5.13 -2.10
CA THR A 82 5.57 -3.91 -1.79
C THR A 82 6.98 -4.22 -1.30
N GLY A 83 7.87 -3.23 -1.26
CA GLY A 83 9.25 -3.49 -0.83
C GLY A 83 10.22 -2.35 -1.08
N SER A 84 11.47 -2.71 -1.27
CA SER A 84 12.57 -1.79 -1.51
C SER A 84 12.37 -0.99 -2.81
N ARG A 85 12.63 0.33 -2.74
CA ARG A 85 12.70 1.18 -3.94
C ARG A 85 13.97 0.95 -4.75
N ALA A 86 15.03 0.50 -4.09
CA ALA A 86 16.27 0.08 -4.71
C ALA A 86 16.33 -1.46 -4.64
N SER A 87 15.47 -2.13 -5.42
CA SER A 87 15.48 -3.58 -5.52
C SER A 87 16.78 -4.06 -6.18
N THR A 88 17.27 -5.22 -5.74
CA THR A 88 18.33 -5.93 -6.45
C THR A 88 17.77 -6.64 -7.69
N SER A 89 18.66 -7.18 -8.53
CA SER A 89 18.22 -8.03 -9.65
C SER A 89 17.46 -9.27 -9.16
N TYR A 90 17.86 -9.85 -8.01
CA TYR A 90 17.14 -10.94 -7.37
C TYR A 90 15.72 -10.51 -6.96
N GLY A 91 15.59 -9.39 -6.24
CA GLY A 91 14.28 -8.91 -5.81
C GLY A 91 13.36 -8.56 -6.97
N ALA A 92 13.90 -7.96 -8.03
CA ALA A 92 13.12 -7.64 -9.22
C ALA A 92 12.66 -8.91 -9.96
N HIS A 93 13.53 -9.92 -10.09
CA HIS A 93 13.23 -11.21 -10.74
C HIS A 93 12.14 -11.95 -9.96
N VAL A 94 12.36 -12.20 -8.67
CA VAL A 94 11.38 -12.92 -7.83
C VAL A 94 10.03 -12.20 -7.77
N THR A 95 10.05 -10.85 -7.69
CA THR A 95 8.82 -10.07 -7.76
C THR A 95 8.09 -10.27 -9.07
N GLY A 96 8.84 -10.33 -10.19
CA GLY A 96 8.29 -10.60 -11.51
C GLY A 96 7.58 -11.94 -11.57
N ASP A 97 8.25 -13.01 -11.12
CA ASP A 97 7.72 -14.38 -11.13
C ASP A 97 6.46 -14.49 -10.27
N LEU A 98 6.50 -13.95 -9.04
CA LEU A 98 5.36 -13.95 -8.13
C LEU A 98 4.17 -13.16 -8.70
N ALA A 99 4.43 -11.98 -9.27
CA ALA A 99 3.39 -11.13 -9.83
C ALA A 99 2.76 -11.73 -11.10
N THR A 100 3.57 -12.39 -11.96
CA THR A 100 3.08 -13.15 -13.12
C THR A 100 2.21 -14.30 -12.66
N GLY A 101 2.64 -15.10 -11.69
CA GLY A 101 1.83 -16.19 -11.16
C GLY A 101 0.51 -15.72 -10.53
N MET A 102 0.46 -14.52 -9.96
CA MET A 102 -0.82 -13.94 -9.51
C MET A 102 -1.73 -13.57 -10.69
N ALA A 103 -1.16 -13.07 -11.79
CA ALA A 103 -1.91 -12.77 -13.00
C ALA A 103 -2.46 -14.03 -13.65
N ASP A 104 -1.69 -15.13 -13.70
CA ASP A 104 -2.10 -16.43 -14.23
C ASP A 104 -3.27 -17.05 -13.44
N GLU A 105 -3.35 -16.75 -12.13
CA GLU A 105 -4.43 -17.16 -11.22
C GLU A 105 -5.55 -16.13 -11.11
N GLU A 106 -5.61 -15.18 -12.04
CA GLU A 106 -6.61 -14.10 -12.11
C GLU A 106 -6.71 -13.25 -10.83
N ARG A 107 -5.64 -13.23 -10.02
CA ARG A 107 -5.58 -12.42 -8.80
C ARG A 107 -5.10 -11.01 -9.11
N ILE A 108 -5.66 -10.02 -8.43
CA ILE A 108 -5.35 -8.61 -8.62
C ILE A 108 -4.13 -8.23 -7.77
N VAL A 109 -3.11 -7.70 -8.41
CA VAL A 109 -1.93 -7.18 -7.70
C VAL A 109 -2.13 -5.72 -7.34
N VAL A 110 -2.08 -5.41 -6.05
CA VAL A 110 -2.10 -4.05 -5.50
C VAL A 110 -0.68 -3.64 -5.16
N ALA A 111 -0.24 -2.49 -5.63
CA ALA A 111 1.06 -1.95 -5.27
C ALA A 111 1.03 -0.42 -5.28
N GLY A 112 2.11 0.22 -4.86
CA GLY A 112 2.27 1.66 -5.08
C GLY A 112 3.02 1.95 -6.37
N GLY A 113 3.17 3.23 -6.69
CA GLY A 113 3.86 3.65 -7.90
C GLY A 113 5.39 3.74 -7.78
N ALA A 114 6.01 3.31 -6.68
CA ALA A 114 7.42 3.54 -6.41
C ALA A 114 8.35 2.71 -7.32
N TYR A 115 9.60 3.14 -7.43
CA TYR A 115 10.66 2.34 -8.06
C TYR A 115 10.88 1.01 -7.32
N GLY A 116 11.64 0.12 -7.91
CA GLY A 116 12.01 -1.17 -7.34
C GLY A 116 10.86 -2.17 -7.37
N ILE A 117 10.57 -2.79 -6.22
CA ILE A 117 9.61 -3.91 -6.08
C ILE A 117 8.22 -3.55 -6.63
N GLU A 118 7.65 -2.39 -6.24
CA GLU A 118 6.30 -1.99 -6.67
C GLU A 118 6.23 -1.84 -8.20
N GLY A 119 7.22 -1.17 -8.80
CA GLY A 119 7.28 -1.03 -10.26
C GLY A 119 7.56 -2.35 -10.99
N ALA A 120 8.33 -3.27 -10.42
CA ALA A 120 8.56 -4.60 -10.98
C ALA A 120 7.26 -5.42 -10.99
N ALA A 121 6.50 -5.40 -9.88
CA ALA A 121 5.22 -6.07 -9.78
C ALA A 121 4.23 -5.60 -10.86
N HIS A 122 4.03 -4.29 -10.99
CA HIS A 122 3.13 -3.74 -11.99
C HIS A 122 3.52 -4.11 -13.42
N ARG A 123 4.83 -4.02 -13.75
CA ARG A 123 5.31 -4.39 -15.09
C ARG A 123 5.08 -5.85 -15.42
N ALA A 124 5.32 -6.74 -14.47
CA ALA A 124 5.12 -8.18 -14.67
C ALA A 124 3.65 -8.51 -14.90
N VAL A 125 2.75 -7.99 -14.06
CA VAL A 125 1.30 -8.18 -14.22
C VAL A 125 0.80 -7.66 -15.56
N LEU A 126 1.20 -6.44 -15.96
CA LEU A 126 0.80 -5.88 -17.25
C LEU A 126 1.35 -6.66 -18.44
N ALA A 127 2.57 -7.22 -18.33
CA ALA A 127 3.16 -8.07 -19.38
C ALA A 127 2.43 -9.41 -19.51
N ALA A 128 1.93 -9.96 -18.39
CA ALA A 128 1.10 -11.17 -18.36
C ALA A 128 -0.39 -10.93 -18.75
N GLY A 129 -0.80 -9.67 -19.00
CA GLY A 129 -2.20 -9.33 -19.28
C GLY A 129 -3.11 -9.36 -18.06
N GLY A 130 -2.55 -9.41 -16.86
CA GLY A 130 -3.27 -9.47 -15.59
C GLY A 130 -3.78 -8.13 -15.10
N GLN A 131 -4.42 -8.14 -13.93
CA GLN A 131 -5.10 -7.01 -13.31
C GLN A 131 -4.25 -6.38 -12.21
N THR A 132 -4.13 -5.05 -12.23
CA THR A 132 -3.34 -4.35 -11.22
C THR A 132 -3.95 -3.02 -10.79
N VAL A 133 -3.80 -2.71 -9.50
CA VAL A 133 -4.24 -1.48 -8.85
C VAL A 133 -3.03 -0.74 -8.28
N ALA A 134 -2.79 0.48 -8.75
CA ALA A 134 -1.75 1.33 -8.20
C ALA A 134 -2.33 2.35 -7.22
N VAL A 135 -1.91 2.29 -5.96
CA VAL A 135 -2.32 3.23 -4.92
C VAL A 135 -1.26 4.32 -4.80
N LEU A 136 -1.62 5.57 -5.09
CA LEU A 136 -0.68 6.69 -5.18
C LEU A 136 -0.66 7.55 -3.91
N ALA A 137 0.48 8.21 -3.68
CA ALA A 137 0.70 9.11 -2.53
C ALA A 137 0.56 10.60 -2.90
N GLY A 138 0.04 10.88 -4.07
CA GLY A 138 -0.22 12.22 -4.63
C GLY A 138 -1.45 12.21 -5.50
N GLY A 139 -1.81 13.34 -6.09
CA GLY A 139 -2.90 13.44 -7.06
C GLY A 139 -2.63 12.59 -8.30
N LEU A 140 -3.70 12.09 -8.91
CA LEU A 140 -3.62 11.20 -10.08
C LEU A 140 -3.19 11.94 -11.36
N ASP A 141 -3.34 13.28 -11.39
CA ASP A 141 -2.95 14.16 -12.48
C ASP A 141 -1.43 14.29 -12.64
N ARG A 142 -0.66 13.98 -11.59
CA ARG A 142 0.80 14.07 -11.57
C ARG A 142 1.43 12.77 -11.09
N PRO A 143 1.45 11.72 -11.93
CA PRO A 143 2.03 10.43 -11.58
C PRO A 143 3.47 10.58 -11.06
N TYR A 144 3.74 9.99 -9.90
CA TYR A 144 5.06 10.02 -9.28
C TYR A 144 5.51 8.60 -8.88
N PRO A 145 6.77 8.24 -9.11
CA PRO A 145 7.89 9.05 -9.62
C PRO A 145 7.80 9.31 -11.14
N ALA A 146 8.42 10.40 -11.60
CA ALA A 146 8.36 10.81 -13.00
C ALA A 146 8.85 9.72 -13.98
N GLY A 147 9.87 8.94 -13.60
CA GLY A 147 10.35 7.82 -14.44
C GLY A 147 9.36 6.64 -14.54
N HIS A 148 8.25 6.65 -13.79
CA HIS A 148 7.14 5.69 -13.91
C HIS A 148 5.88 6.30 -14.54
N SER A 149 5.96 7.52 -15.11
CA SER A 149 4.78 8.19 -15.66
C SER A 149 4.08 7.34 -16.73
N ASP A 150 4.83 6.71 -17.64
CA ASP A 150 4.26 5.85 -18.69
C ASP A 150 3.67 4.57 -18.12
N LEU A 151 4.34 3.96 -17.14
CA LEU A 151 3.82 2.79 -16.43
C LEU A 151 2.48 3.11 -15.74
N LEU A 152 2.45 4.21 -14.97
CA LEU A 152 1.25 4.62 -14.23
C LEU A 152 0.13 5.04 -15.19
N ARG A 153 0.44 5.72 -16.28
CA ARG A 153 -0.56 6.01 -17.34
C ARG A 153 -1.15 4.70 -17.89
N ARG A 154 -0.28 3.72 -18.23
CA ARG A 154 -0.73 2.42 -18.73
C ARG A 154 -1.61 1.71 -17.71
N ILE A 155 -1.29 1.76 -16.41
CA ILE A 155 -2.15 1.20 -15.36
C ILE A 155 -3.50 1.91 -15.33
N GLY A 156 -3.54 3.24 -15.46
CA GLY A 156 -4.80 3.98 -15.53
C GLY A 156 -5.67 3.63 -16.75
N ASP A 157 -5.06 3.17 -17.84
CA ASP A 157 -5.76 2.84 -19.08
C ASP A 157 -6.34 1.42 -19.08
N VAL A 158 -5.65 0.44 -18.45
CA VAL A 158 -6.04 -1.00 -18.50
C VAL A 158 -6.22 -1.63 -17.12
N GLY A 159 -5.97 -0.91 -16.05
CA GLY A 159 -6.08 -1.29 -14.65
C GLY A 159 -6.80 -0.23 -13.85
N LEU A 160 -6.25 0.11 -12.68
CA LEU A 160 -6.82 1.15 -11.82
C LEU A 160 -5.74 1.95 -11.09
N LEU A 161 -5.83 3.27 -11.13
CA LEU A 161 -5.13 4.17 -10.22
C LEU A 161 -6.07 4.63 -9.11
N VAL A 162 -5.58 4.66 -7.88
CA VAL A 162 -6.32 5.11 -6.70
C VAL A 162 -5.49 6.08 -5.88
N SER A 163 -6.11 7.13 -5.38
CA SER A 163 -5.50 8.04 -4.41
C SER A 163 -6.53 8.61 -3.43
N GLU A 164 -6.16 8.79 -2.18
CA GLU A 164 -6.92 9.56 -1.18
C GLU A 164 -6.77 11.07 -1.40
N LEU A 165 -5.86 11.48 -2.26
CA LEU A 165 -5.49 12.88 -2.44
C LEU A 165 -6.07 13.44 -3.74
N PRO A 166 -6.59 14.68 -3.72
CA PRO A 166 -7.16 15.31 -4.91
C PRO A 166 -6.09 15.57 -5.98
N PRO A 167 -6.51 15.73 -7.25
CA PRO A 167 -5.66 16.25 -8.29
C PRO A 167 -4.92 17.53 -7.85
N GLY A 168 -3.69 17.73 -8.31
CA GLY A 168 -2.81 18.81 -7.88
C GLY A 168 -2.02 18.53 -6.59
N ALA A 169 -2.36 17.50 -5.83
CA ALA A 169 -1.67 17.18 -4.57
C ALA A 169 -0.28 16.58 -4.82
N ALA A 170 0.77 17.30 -4.40
CA ALA A 170 2.14 16.79 -4.52
C ALA A 170 2.41 15.62 -3.54
N PRO A 171 3.16 14.58 -3.94
CA PRO A 171 3.58 13.53 -3.04
C PRO A 171 4.60 14.06 -2.03
N THR A 172 4.46 13.64 -0.76
CA THR A 172 5.40 13.96 0.32
C THR A 172 5.78 12.69 1.09
N ARG A 173 6.88 12.74 1.85
CA ARG A 173 7.28 11.59 2.69
C ARG A 173 6.16 11.11 3.60
N HIS A 174 5.45 12.03 4.25
CA HIS A 174 4.31 11.70 5.12
C HIS A 174 3.17 11.04 4.35
N ARG A 175 2.85 11.52 3.14
CA ARG A 175 1.79 10.95 2.29
C ARG A 175 2.11 9.55 1.80
N PHE A 176 3.39 9.25 1.53
CA PHE A 176 3.82 7.87 1.24
C PHE A 176 3.55 6.92 2.41
N ILE A 177 3.86 7.35 3.64
CA ILE A 177 3.60 6.53 4.84
C ILE A 177 2.08 6.38 5.06
N ALA A 178 1.32 7.46 4.94
CA ALA A 178 -0.13 7.45 5.10
C ALA A 178 -0.83 6.54 4.07
N ARG A 179 -0.37 6.54 2.80
CA ARG A 179 -0.90 5.71 1.71
C ARG A 179 -0.76 4.21 2.00
N ASN A 180 0.32 3.79 2.66
CA ASN A 180 0.62 2.37 2.86
C ASN A 180 -0.53 1.61 3.54
N ARG A 181 -1.32 2.27 4.42
CA ARG A 181 -2.47 1.65 5.06
C ARG A 181 -3.57 1.24 4.06
N LEU A 182 -3.70 2.02 2.98
CA LEU A 182 -4.70 1.73 1.95
C LEU A 182 -4.33 0.45 1.19
N MET A 183 -3.06 0.26 0.85
CA MET A 183 -2.62 -0.97 0.19
C MET A 183 -2.92 -2.20 1.07
N ALA A 184 -2.57 -2.14 2.34
CA ALA A 184 -2.83 -3.23 3.29
C ALA A 184 -4.33 -3.52 3.45
N ALA A 185 -5.17 -2.49 3.47
CA ALA A 185 -6.62 -2.63 3.65
C ALA A 185 -7.33 -3.12 2.37
N LEU A 186 -6.79 -2.83 1.20
CA LEU A 186 -7.35 -3.22 -0.10
C LEU A 186 -7.07 -4.68 -0.47
N SER A 187 -6.29 -5.44 0.31
CA SER A 187 -5.83 -6.77 -0.06
C SER A 187 -6.00 -7.77 1.07
N GLY A 188 -6.23 -9.05 0.75
CA GLY A 188 -6.27 -10.15 1.71
C GLY A 188 -4.89 -10.52 2.26
N ALA A 189 -3.83 -10.24 1.50
CA ALA A 189 -2.47 -10.48 1.93
C ALA A 189 -1.51 -9.39 1.46
N THR A 190 -0.39 -9.24 2.18
CA THR A 190 0.74 -8.37 1.79
C THR A 190 2.02 -9.19 1.73
N VAL A 191 2.70 -9.15 0.58
CA VAL A 191 3.95 -9.87 0.34
C VAL A 191 5.10 -8.89 0.14
N ILE A 192 6.23 -9.17 0.79
CA ILE A 192 7.42 -8.32 0.75
C ILE A 192 8.64 -9.13 0.24
N PRO A 193 9.00 -8.98 -1.04
CA PRO A 193 10.17 -9.66 -1.62
C PRO A 193 11.51 -9.15 -1.07
N GLU A 194 11.68 -7.83 -1.00
CA GLU A 194 12.89 -7.19 -0.47
C GLU A 194 12.55 -5.93 0.31
N ALA A 195 13.17 -5.76 1.45
CA ALA A 195 13.19 -4.51 2.23
C ALA A 195 14.30 -4.53 3.28
N GLY A 196 14.89 -3.40 3.55
CA GLY A 196 15.64 -3.24 4.79
C GLY A 196 14.69 -3.19 6.00
N VAL A 197 15.15 -3.59 7.18
CA VAL A 197 14.36 -3.59 8.44
C VAL A 197 13.69 -2.22 8.73
N ARG A 198 14.36 -1.12 8.39
CA ARG A 198 13.84 0.25 8.59
C ARG A 198 13.16 0.83 7.35
N SER A 199 12.80 0.00 6.38
CA SER A 199 12.09 0.44 5.18
C SER A 199 10.69 0.96 5.48
N GLY A 200 10.24 1.98 4.74
CA GLY A 200 8.87 2.48 4.82
C GLY A 200 7.81 1.45 4.41
N SER A 201 8.16 0.44 3.61
CA SER A 201 7.27 -0.67 3.23
C SER A 201 6.91 -1.57 4.41
N MET A 202 7.73 -1.60 5.47
CA MET A 202 7.41 -2.31 6.70
C MET A 202 6.12 -1.79 7.36
N ALA A 203 5.77 -0.51 7.17
CA ALA A 203 4.51 0.04 7.67
C ALA A 203 3.29 -0.61 7.00
N THR A 204 3.38 -1.02 5.73
CA THR A 204 2.30 -1.76 5.04
C THR A 204 2.12 -3.14 5.67
N VAL A 205 3.24 -3.84 5.91
CA VAL A 205 3.26 -5.17 6.54
C VAL A 205 2.63 -5.14 7.95
N LEU A 206 3.01 -4.12 8.75
CA LEU A 206 2.46 -3.95 10.09
C LEU A 206 0.96 -3.69 10.06
N THR A 207 0.51 -2.82 9.16
CA THR A 207 -0.92 -2.53 9.02
C THR A 207 -1.69 -3.76 8.51
N ALA A 208 -1.15 -4.53 7.56
CA ALA A 208 -1.77 -5.77 7.11
C ALA A 208 -2.01 -6.73 8.30
N ARG A 209 -1.02 -6.86 9.15
CA ARG A 209 -1.13 -7.70 10.36
C ARG A 209 -2.15 -7.16 11.37
N GLU A 210 -2.15 -5.83 11.62
CA GLU A 210 -3.15 -5.16 12.46
C GLU A 210 -4.58 -5.42 11.99
N LEU A 211 -4.79 -5.49 10.67
CA LEU A 211 -6.07 -5.75 10.03
C LEU A 211 -6.42 -7.25 9.92
N GLY A 212 -5.59 -8.16 10.46
CA GLY A 212 -5.80 -9.59 10.32
C GLY A 212 -5.60 -10.12 8.90
N ARG A 213 -4.83 -9.43 8.06
CA ARG A 213 -4.49 -9.88 6.70
C ARG A 213 -3.28 -10.82 6.71
N GLY A 214 -3.19 -11.66 5.71
CA GLY A 214 -2.02 -12.50 5.48
C GLY A 214 -0.74 -11.65 5.29
N VAL A 215 0.38 -12.12 5.81
CA VAL A 215 1.69 -11.50 5.57
C VAL A 215 2.65 -12.56 5.06
N GLY A 216 3.24 -12.31 3.89
CA GLY A 216 4.25 -13.16 3.27
C GLY A 216 5.58 -12.42 3.10
N ALA A 217 6.67 -13.15 3.20
CA ALA A 217 8.01 -12.62 2.97
C ALA A 217 8.86 -13.60 2.18
N VAL A 218 9.63 -13.09 1.23
CA VAL A 218 10.54 -13.89 0.42
C VAL A 218 11.90 -13.95 1.11
N PRO A 219 12.47 -15.14 1.32
CA PRO A 219 13.80 -15.27 1.89
C PRO A 219 14.85 -14.76 0.90
N GLY A 220 15.93 -14.22 1.40
CA GLY A 220 17.03 -13.78 0.56
C GLY A 220 18.40 -13.96 1.23
N PRO A 221 19.48 -13.67 0.52
CA PRO A 221 20.84 -13.85 1.05
C PRO A 221 21.03 -13.12 2.37
N VAL A 222 21.57 -13.81 3.39
CA VAL A 222 21.81 -13.24 4.73
C VAL A 222 22.81 -12.10 4.72
N SER A 223 23.65 -12.03 3.69
CA SER A 223 24.62 -10.94 3.47
C SER A 223 24.01 -9.72 2.78
N SER A 224 22.77 -9.82 2.26
CA SER A 224 22.10 -8.72 1.56
C SER A 224 21.33 -7.81 2.53
N ALA A 225 21.65 -6.53 2.54
CA ALA A 225 20.90 -5.54 3.30
C ALA A 225 19.42 -5.45 2.86
N ALA A 226 19.13 -5.75 1.59
CA ALA A 226 17.78 -5.75 1.02
C ALA A 226 16.92 -6.93 1.53
N SER A 227 17.54 -8.01 1.99
CA SER A 227 16.86 -9.20 2.52
C SER A 227 16.68 -9.19 4.03
N THR A 228 17.22 -8.19 4.74
CA THR A 228 17.20 -8.16 6.21
C THR A 228 15.78 -8.06 6.78
N GLY A 229 14.88 -7.29 6.17
CA GLY A 229 13.49 -7.16 6.59
C GLY A 229 12.71 -8.46 6.41
N PRO A 230 12.60 -9.02 5.19
CA PRO A 230 11.93 -10.30 4.94
C PRO A 230 12.47 -11.44 5.82
N ASN A 231 13.78 -11.60 5.89
CA ASN A 231 14.40 -12.65 6.72
C ASN A 231 14.04 -12.51 8.22
N GLU A 232 14.00 -11.28 8.73
CA GLU A 232 13.62 -11.04 10.12
C GLU A 232 12.13 -11.32 10.37
N LEU A 233 11.24 -10.94 9.44
CA LEU A 233 9.81 -11.27 9.51
C LEU A 233 9.58 -12.79 9.54
N ILE A 234 10.30 -13.56 8.72
CA ILE A 234 10.22 -15.02 8.67
C ILE A 234 10.75 -15.62 9.99
N LYS A 235 11.93 -15.17 10.44
CA LYS A 235 12.57 -15.63 11.66
C LYS A 235 11.68 -15.45 12.89
N GLN A 236 10.99 -14.32 12.97
CA GLN A 236 10.05 -14.01 14.04
C GLN A 236 8.67 -14.66 13.87
N ARG A 237 8.45 -15.45 12.81
CA ARG A 237 7.14 -16.03 12.47
C ARG A 237 6.04 -14.97 12.31
N PHE A 238 6.44 -13.77 11.93
CA PHE A 238 5.53 -12.67 11.63
C PHE A 238 4.96 -12.77 10.22
N ALA A 239 5.71 -13.37 9.30
CA ALA A 239 5.33 -13.61 7.92
C ALA A 239 5.51 -15.08 7.56
N SER A 240 4.62 -15.59 6.71
CA SER A 240 4.77 -16.88 6.02
C SER A 240 5.91 -16.79 5.02
N LEU A 241 6.65 -17.90 4.88
CA LEU A 241 7.68 -18.04 3.86
C LEU A 241 7.02 -18.11 2.49
N ILE A 242 7.46 -17.27 1.56
CA ILE A 242 7.00 -17.26 0.16
C ILE A 242 8.18 -17.58 -0.74
N THR A 243 8.06 -18.66 -1.51
CA THR A 243 9.07 -19.10 -2.47
C THR A 243 8.52 -19.21 -3.89
N GLN A 244 7.20 -19.30 -4.04
CA GLN A 244 6.51 -19.49 -5.30
C GLN A 244 5.09 -18.91 -5.25
N PRO A 245 4.42 -18.71 -6.40
CA PRO A 245 3.06 -18.14 -6.45
C PRO A 245 2.01 -18.93 -5.64
N SER A 246 2.08 -20.25 -5.61
CA SER A 246 1.15 -21.07 -4.83
C SER A 246 1.20 -20.81 -3.32
N ASP A 247 2.35 -20.36 -2.78
CA ASP A 247 2.44 -19.97 -1.38
C ASP A 247 1.62 -18.69 -1.11
N MET A 248 1.54 -17.79 -2.11
CA MET A 248 0.73 -16.58 -2.02
C MET A 248 -0.77 -16.90 -2.11
N ILE A 249 -1.16 -17.85 -2.97
CA ILE A 249 -2.54 -18.35 -3.06
C ILE A 249 -2.96 -18.98 -1.74
N ALA A 250 -2.13 -19.86 -1.19
CA ALA A 250 -2.41 -20.47 0.11
C ALA A 250 -2.55 -19.43 1.23
N LEU A 251 -1.79 -18.32 1.15
CA LEU A 251 -1.88 -17.21 2.10
C LEU A 251 -3.17 -16.41 1.95
N LEU A 252 -3.68 -16.24 0.72
CA LEU A 252 -4.94 -15.55 0.41
C LEU A 252 -6.17 -16.38 0.81
N ASP A 253 -6.10 -17.70 0.59
CA ASP A 253 -7.21 -18.64 0.81
C ASP A 253 -7.28 -19.14 2.27
N ALA A 254 -6.35 -18.72 3.13
CA ALA A 254 -6.34 -19.11 4.54
C ALA A 254 -7.53 -18.47 5.30
N ASP A 255 -8.44 -19.27 5.82
CA ASP A 255 -9.63 -18.83 6.56
C ASP A 255 -9.30 -18.08 7.87
N ASP A 256 -8.09 -18.23 8.38
CA ASP A 256 -7.64 -17.60 9.63
C ASP A 256 -6.11 -17.31 9.54
N PRO A 257 -5.70 -16.10 9.14
CA PRO A 257 -4.30 -15.74 9.20
C PRO A 257 -3.81 -15.86 10.67
N PRO A 258 -2.58 -16.32 10.92
CA PRO A 258 -2.11 -16.68 12.24
C PRO A 258 -2.32 -15.54 13.27
N LYS A 259 -3.23 -15.76 14.21
CA LYS A 259 -3.75 -14.79 15.21
C LYS A 259 -2.79 -14.49 16.37
N ARG A 260 -1.49 -14.55 16.24
CA ARG A 260 -0.58 -14.07 17.28
C ARG A 260 0.14 -12.81 16.80
N GLY A 261 -0.52 -11.69 17.11
CA GLY A 261 0.03 -10.38 16.88
C GLY A 261 1.14 -10.06 17.87
N VAL A 262 2.34 -9.89 17.34
CA VAL A 262 3.30 -8.98 17.95
C VAL A 262 2.69 -7.59 17.74
N THR A 263 2.46 -6.85 18.81
CA THR A 263 1.86 -5.52 18.73
C THR A 263 2.84 -4.54 18.07
N ARG A 264 2.31 -3.43 17.53
CA ARG A 264 3.15 -2.35 16.99
C ARG A 264 4.18 -1.83 17.99
N ALA A 265 3.90 -1.93 19.29
CA ALA A 265 4.81 -1.57 20.37
C ALA A 265 5.96 -2.56 20.49
N GLU A 266 5.70 -3.86 20.39
CA GLU A 266 6.73 -4.91 20.42
C GLU A 266 7.62 -4.86 19.20
N LEU A 267 7.05 -4.64 18.00
CA LEU A 267 7.83 -4.42 16.78
C LEU A 267 8.56 -3.08 16.80
N GLY A 268 7.97 -2.03 17.40
CA GLY A 268 8.62 -0.75 17.60
C GLY A 268 9.83 -0.83 18.54
N GLN A 269 9.83 -1.73 19.50
CA GLN A 269 10.97 -1.99 20.37
C GLN A 269 12.06 -2.82 19.65
N GLU A 270 11.69 -3.76 18.80
CA GLU A 270 12.65 -4.60 18.05
C GLU A 270 13.15 -3.94 16.76
N PHE A 271 12.28 -3.20 16.03
CA PHE A 271 12.62 -2.47 14.80
C PHE A 271 12.92 -0.99 15.02
N GLY A 272 12.61 -0.43 16.21
CA GLY A 272 12.84 0.95 16.60
C GLY A 272 13.81 1.06 17.78
N HIS A 273 14.97 1.62 17.52
CA HIS A 273 15.90 2.22 18.48
C HIS A 273 16.74 1.28 19.37
N ARG A 274 17.79 0.70 18.83
CA ARG A 274 19.07 0.91 19.48
C ARG A 274 19.53 2.34 19.07
N ARG A 275 19.22 3.33 19.89
CA ARG A 275 20.01 4.58 19.87
C ARG A 275 21.46 4.16 20.07
N PRO A 276 22.44 4.65 19.28
CA PRO A 276 23.84 4.53 19.67
C PRO A 276 23.95 5.20 21.03
N GLU A 277 24.51 4.49 22.02
CA GLU A 277 24.88 5.10 23.29
C GLU A 277 25.83 6.29 23.02
N PRO A 278 25.59 7.46 23.62
CA PRO A 278 26.54 8.56 23.50
C PRO A 278 27.75 8.23 24.35
N GLY A 279 28.89 7.99 23.69
CA GLY A 279 30.19 8.13 24.31
C GLY A 279 30.89 6.84 24.76
N ALA A 280 31.64 6.23 23.84
CA ALA A 280 32.91 5.62 24.20
C ALA A 280 34.02 6.53 23.62
N PRO A 281 35.01 6.99 24.46
CA PRO A 281 36.06 7.87 23.98
C PRO A 281 36.98 7.12 23.02
N GLY A 282 37.33 7.79 21.92
CA GLY A 282 38.24 7.30 20.90
C GLY A 282 39.56 6.82 21.51
N ARG A 283 39.96 5.62 21.13
CA ARG A 283 41.38 5.24 21.12
C ARG A 283 41.94 5.52 19.73
N SER A 284 42.70 6.60 19.67
CA SER A 284 43.69 6.82 18.60
C SER A 284 44.70 5.70 18.60
N LEU A 285 44.92 5.11 17.46
CA LEU A 285 46.22 4.72 16.89
C LEU A 285 46.06 4.71 15.39
#